data_18ead539b44b8c07eceeb21aa3ba5229
#
_entry.id   18ead539b44b8c07eceeb21aa3ba5229
#
_cell.length_a   1.000
_cell.length_b   1.000
_cell.length_c   1.000
_cell.angle_alpha   90.00
_cell.angle_beta   90.00
_cell.angle_gamma   90.00
#
_symmetry.space_group_name_H-M   'P 1'
#
loop_
_entity.id
_entity.type
_entity.pdbx_description
1 polymer ?
#
loop_
_entity_poly.entity_id
_entity_poly.type
_entity_poly.pdbx_seq_one_letter_code
_entity_poly.pdbx_strand_id
1 'polypeptide(L)'
;MSVGVLSNEIAEDYKNSLEDLTANSRWEISNLTVIAKENTEHAMAISRVLENHIKNTLPDRKLPALYVLDSVVKNVGTPYTLFLGRNLYGIFMSAYTVVGNPVRRKLDEMLKTWKEPVPGSLDPRPVFSADTTRPIDNALIKARTAAIQQQQQQHLRAQQETMRSRTIAPPNPQWRGTPTPPQANGQHYPPPPQPGFVQQNGQNAQFQVRYIYSIHKDY
;
A
#
# COMPACT_ATOMS: atom_id res chain seq x y z
N MET A 1 -3.45 27.33 34.73
CA MET A 1 -3.64 27.32 33.25
C MET A 1 -4.84 26.43 32.94
N SER A 2 -5.72 26.84 32.01
CA SER A 2 -6.90 26.01 31.67
C SER A 2 -6.46 24.77 30.92
N VAL A 3 -7.01 23.61 31.23
CA VAL A 3 -6.72 22.30 30.59
C VAL A 3 -6.82 22.39 29.04
N GLY A 4 -7.69 23.25 28.52
CA GLY A 4 -7.85 23.46 27.08
C GLY A 4 -6.65 24.18 26.43
N VAL A 5 -5.98 25.07 27.12
CA VAL A 5 -4.80 25.78 26.59
C VAL A 5 -3.62 24.82 26.47
N LEU A 6 -3.36 24.05 27.52
CA LEU A 6 -2.28 23.03 27.52
C LEU A 6 -2.49 21.95 26.44
N SER A 7 -3.75 21.52 26.27
CA SER A 7 -4.08 20.54 25.22
C SER A 7 -3.82 21.05 23.80
N ASN A 8 -4.05 22.34 23.56
CA ASN A 8 -3.75 22.97 22.27
C ASN A 8 -2.24 23.13 22.02
N GLU A 9 -1.49 23.48 23.06
CA GLU A 9 -0.04 23.61 23.00
C GLU A 9 0.63 22.26 22.66
N ILE A 10 0.27 21.20 23.37
CA ILE A 10 0.77 19.85 23.11
C ILE A 10 0.37 19.38 21.69
N ALA A 11 -0.84 19.70 21.24
CA ALA A 11 -1.30 19.35 19.91
C ALA A 11 -0.48 20.07 18.82
N GLU A 12 -0.14 21.34 19.02
CA GLU A 12 0.67 22.10 18.06
C GLU A 12 2.12 21.61 18.02
N ASP A 13 2.74 21.29 19.19
CA ASP A 13 4.06 20.70 19.26
C ASP A 13 4.12 19.34 18.56
N TYR A 14 3.08 18.52 18.76
CA TYR A 14 2.96 17.22 18.06
C TYR A 14 2.81 17.39 16.55
N LYS A 15 2.06 18.40 16.11
CA LYS A 15 1.89 18.73 14.70
C LYS A 15 3.23 19.14 14.06
N ASN A 16 3.99 20.03 14.73
CA ASN A 16 5.28 20.46 14.25
C ASN A 16 6.24 19.26 14.06
N SER A 17 6.26 18.36 15.05
CA SER A 17 7.06 17.13 14.97
C SER A 17 6.61 16.18 13.86
N LEU A 18 5.31 16.15 13.50
CA LEU A 18 4.79 15.40 12.35
C LEU A 18 5.16 16.05 11.02
N GLU A 19 5.22 17.38 10.93
CA GLU A 19 5.61 18.11 9.73
C GLU A 19 7.10 17.90 9.39
N ASP A 20 7.94 17.70 10.40
CA ASP A 20 9.36 17.35 10.23
C ASP A 20 9.56 15.92 9.73
N LEU A 21 8.58 15.02 9.91
CA LEU A 21 8.64 13.64 9.43
C LEU A 21 8.52 13.57 7.90
N THR A 22 9.64 13.63 7.21
CA THR A 22 9.69 13.62 5.73
C THR A 22 9.90 12.26 5.12
N ALA A 23 10.45 11.31 5.89
CA ALA A 23 10.81 9.97 5.43
C ALA A 23 10.41 8.91 6.48
N ASN A 24 10.53 7.62 6.12
CA ASN A 24 10.30 6.52 7.05
C ASN A 24 11.48 6.39 8.04
N SER A 25 11.60 7.35 8.95
CA SER A 25 12.61 7.40 9.99
C SER A 25 12.12 6.69 11.25
N ARG A 26 12.76 5.57 11.58
CA ARG A 26 12.43 4.79 12.78
C ARG A 26 12.56 5.63 14.06
N TRP A 27 13.59 6.47 14.14
CA TRP A 27 13.84 7.31 15.29
C TRP A 27 12.72 8.35 15.49
N GLU A 28 12.34 9.07 14.45
CA GLU A 28 11.27 10.08 14.49
C GLU A 28 9.91 9.46 14.81
N ILE A 29 9.59 8.31 14.21
CA ILE A 29 8.37 7.56 14.50
C ILE A 29 8.34 7.09 15.96
N SER A 30 9.48 6.60 16.48
CA SER A 30 9.60 6.22 17.89
C SER A 30 9.43 7.41 18.82
N ASN A 31 10.06 8.54 18.52
CA ASN A 31 9.93 9.78 19.31
C ASN A 31 8.47 10.26 19.36
N LEU A 32 7.78 10.34 18.22
CA LEU A 32 6.37 10.68 18.15
C LEU A 32 5.49 9.71 18.95
N THR A 33 5.85 8.43 18.99
CA THR A 33 5.16 7.43 19.81
C THR A 33 5.37 7.65 21.31
N VAL A 34 6.60 8.02 21.72
CA VAL A 34 6.90 8.37 23.12
C VAL A 34 6.13 9.62 23.54
N ILE A 35 6.12 10.68 22.73
CA ILE A 35 5.34 11.89 23.00
C ILE A 35 3.86 11.54 23.20
N ALA A 36 3.30 10.70 22.31
CA ALA A 36 1.91 10.25 22.46
C ALA A 36 1.68 9.45 23.74
N LYS A 37 2.63 8.60 24.15
CA LYS A 37 2.57 7.81 25.38
C LYS A 37 2.60 8.67 26.63
N GLU A 38 3.45 9.67 26.67
CA GLU A 38 3.59 10.58 27.81
C GLU A 38 2.42 11.56 27.96
N ASN A 39 1.66 11.78 26.86
CA ASN A 39 0.55 12.74 26.80
C ASN A 39 -0.81 12.06 26.56
N THR A 40 -1.06 10.90 27.16
CA THR A 40 -2.32 10.15 26.98
C THR A 40 -3.57 10.90 27.46
N GLU A 41 -3.45 11.84 28.40
CA GLU A 41 -4.52 12.72 28.83
C GLU A 41 -4.97 13.70 27.73
N HIS A 42 -4.09 14.00 26.76
CA HIS A 42 -4.36 14.82 25.57
C HIS A 42 -4.56 14.00 24.29
N ALA A 43 -4.76 12.69 24.43
CA ALA A 43 -4.83 11.74 23.28
C ALA A 43 -5.88 12.13 22.23
N MET A 44 -6.99 12.76 22.63
CA MET A 44 -7.99 13.22 21.66
C MET A 44 -7.44 14.33 20.76
N ALA A 45 -6.68 15.28 21.30
CA ALA A 45 -6.08 16.38 20.56
C ALA A 45 -4.97 15.85 19.63
N ILE A 46 -4.07 15.01 20.15
CA ILE A 46 -3.00 14.35 19.39
C ILE A 46 -3.60 13.48 18.25
N SER A 47 -4.66 12.71 18.53
CA SER A 47 -5.32 11.89 17.51
C SER A 47 -5.90 12.73 16.37
N ARG A 48 -6.51 13.88 16.67
CA ARG A 48 -7.03 14.81 15.64
C ARG A 48 -5.91 15.38 14.79
N VAL A 49 -4.79 15.77 15.40
CA VAL A 49 -3.62 16.28 14.68
C VAL A 49 -3.06 15.22 13.74
N LEU A 50 -2.85 13.99 14.23
CA LEU A 50 -2.35 12.88 13.44
C LEU A 50 -3.30 12.53 12.29
N GLU A 51 -4.60 12.46 12.54
CA GLU A 51 -5.62 12.24 11.53
C GLU A 51 -5.56 13.31 10.42
N ASN A 52 -5.55 14.60 10.83
CA ASN A 52 -5.49 15.72 9.90
C ASN A 52 -4.18 15.71 9.10
N HIS A 53 -3.06 15.42 9.73
CA HIS A 53 -1.78 15.31 9.05
C HIS A 53 -1.81 14.18 8.00
N ILE A 54 -2.29 12.97 8.36
CA ILE A 54 -2.40 11.87 7.40
C ILE A 54 -3.30 12.25 6.22
N LYS A 55 -4.41 12.96 6.45
CA LYS A 55 -5.34 13.34 5.38
C LYS A 55 -4.78 14.39 4.43
N ASN A 56 -4.00 15.33 4.92
CA ASN A 56 -3.60 16.53 4.18
C ASN A 56 -2.15 16.49 3.67
N THR A 57 -1.28 15.64 4.22
CA THR A 57 0.12 15.55 3.77
C THR A 57 0.24 15.02 2.34
N LEU A 58 1.40 15.24 1.72
CA LEU A 58 1.72 14.79 0.36
C LEU A 58 1.71 13.25 0.25
N PRO A 59 1.48 12.69 -0.96
CA PRO A 59 1.40 11.23 -1.15
C PRO A 59 2.65 10.45 -0.70
N ASP A 60 3.84 11.02 -0.86
CA ASP A 60 5.11 10.44 -0.43
C ASP A 60 5.28 10.39 1.09
N ARG A 61 4.64 11.32 1.82
CA ARG A 61 4.65 11.38 3.29
C ARG A 61 3.51 10.59 3.95
N LYS A 62 2.55 10.06 3.18
CA LYS A 62 1.40 9.28 3.73
C LYS A 62 1.86 8.05 4.49
N LEU A 63 2.83 7.32 3.95
CA LEU A 63 3.30 6.08 4.56
C LEU A 63 4.03 6.32 5.88
N PRO A 64 4.99 7.26 5.99
CA PRO A 64 5.58 7.64 7.28
C PRO A 64 4.55 8.02 8.34
N ALA A 65 3.57 8.87 7.98
CA ALA A 65 2.51 9.30 8.90
C ALA A 65 1.62 8.13 9.36
N LEU A 66 1.33 7.16 8.48
CA LEU A 66 0.60 5.95 8.85
C LEU A 66 1.43 5.00 9.72
N TYR A 67 2.76 4.98 9.58
CA TYR A 67 3.61 4.23 10.51
C TYR A 67 3.62 4.86 11.91
N VAL A 68 3.47 6.18 12.04
CA VAL A 68 3.25 6.81 13.35
C VAL A 68 1.93 6.33 13.96
N LEU A 69 0.83 6.34 13.19
CA LEU A 69 -0.45 5.81 13.64
C LEU A 69 -0.30 4.34 14.09
N ASP A 70 0.29 3.50 13.25
CA ASP A 70 0.52 2.08 13.54
C ASP A 70 1.32 1.88 14.84
N SER A 71 2.39 2.66 15.00
CA SER A 71 3.22 2.62 16.20
C SER A 71 2.47 3.05 17.47
N VAL A 72 1.72 4.15 17.40
CA VAL A 72 0.95 4.66 18.52
C VAL A 72 -0.13 3.66 18.96
N VAL A 73 -0.92 3.11 18.01
CA VAL A 73 -2.01 2.18 18.37
C VAL A 73 -1.51 0.85 18.90
N LYS A 74 -0.32 0.39 18.49
CA LYS A 74 0.28 -0.87 18.95
C LYS A 74 1.06 -0.74 20.25
N ASN A 75 1.78 0.37 20.44
CA ASN A 75 2.70 0.54 21.58
C ASN A 75 2.07 1.34 22.74
N VAL A 76 1.08 2.19 22.46
CA VAL A 76 0.34 2.93 23.49
C VAL A 76 -1.06 2.33 23.68
N GLY A 77 -1.74 1.98 22.60
CA GLY A 77 -3.07 1.37 22.66
C GLY A 77 -4.17 2.37 23.01
N THR A 78 -4.98 2.02 24.00
CA THR A 78 -6.05 2.92 24.53
C THR A 78 -5.41 4.08 25.29
N PRO A 79 -5.86 5.36 25.05
CA PRO A 79 -7.11 5.74 24.40
C PRO A 79 -7.01 5.99 22.87
N TYR A 80 -5.83 5.92 22.28
CA TYR A 80 -5.62 6.23 20.85
C TYR A 80 -6.41 5.32 19.90
N THR A 81 -6.48 4.02 20.20
CA THR A 81 -7.28 3.07 19.42
C THR A 81 -8.76 3.46 19.34
N LEU A 82 -9.30 4.09 20.40
CA LEU A 82 -10.69 4.57 20.40
C LEU A 82 -10.87 5.82 19.54
N PHE A 83 -9.97 6.79 19.67
CA PHE A 83 -10.09 8.06 18.93
C PHE A 83 -9.81 7.89 17.43
N LEU A 84 -8.72 7.22 17.08
CA LEU A 84 -8.34 6.95 15.69
C LEU A 84 -9.27 5.93 15.04
N GLY A 85 -9.77 4.94 15.78
CA GLY A 85 -10.70 3.92 15.29
C GLY A 85 -12.01 4.49 14.78
N ARG A 86 -12.52 5.59 15.37
CA ARG A 86 -13.79 6.23 14.95
C ARG A 86 -13.78 6.67 13.49
N ASN A 87 -12.63 7.04 12.95
CA ASN A 87 -12.49 7.52 11.58
C ASN A 87 -11.41 6.76 10.79
N LEU A 88 -11.09 5.55 11.22
CA LEU A 88 -10.03 4.75 10.63
C LEU A 88 -10.22 4.54 9.12
N TYR A 89 -11.46 4.31 8.68
CA TYR A 89 -11.81 4.22 7.27
C TYR A 89 -11.39 5.46 6.49
N GLY A 90 -11.77 6.65 6.98
CA GLY A 90 -11.43 7.91 6.33
C GLY A 90 -9.92 8.16 6.28
N ILE A 91 -9.23 7.87 7.39
CA ILE A 91 -7.78 7.99 7.51
C ILE A 91 -7.09 7.06 6.49
N PHE A 92 -7.42 5.78 6.50
CA PHE A 92 -6.80 4.76 5.65
C PHE A 92 -7.06 5.04 4.16
N MET A 93 -8.30 5.29 3.78
CA MET A 93 -8.68 5.49 2.39
C MET A 93 -8.14 6.80 1.81
N SER A 94 -7.98 7.85 2.61
CA SER A 94 -7.36 9.11 2.18
C SER A 94 -5.91 8.92 1.71
N ALA A 95 -5.20 7.95 2.28
CA ALA A 95 -3.86 7.58 1.83
C ALA A 95 -3.91 6.56 0.68
N TYR A 96 -4.70 5.49 0.83
CA TYR A 96 -4.74 4.38 -0.12
C TYR A 96 -5.10 4.80 -1.55
N THR A 97 -5.97 5.79 -1.70
CA THR A 97 -6.43 6.27 -3.02
C THR A 97 -5.36 7.04 -3.79
N VAL A 98 -4.46 7.73 -3.10
CA VAL A 98 -3.48 8.65 -3.72
C VAL A 98 -2.08 8.06 -3.86
N VAL A 99 -1.78 6.94 -3.17
CA VAL A 99 -0.45 6.32 -3.20
C VAL A 99 -0.34 5.26 -4.30
N GLY A 100 0.90 4.98 -4.72
CA GLY A 100 1.20 3.96 -5.73
C GLY A 100 1.14 2.52 -5.19
N ASN A 101 1.14 1.54 -6.09
CA ASN A 101 1.02 0.11 -5.76
C ASN A 101 2.05 -0.42 -4.73
N PRO A 102 3.32 0.00 -4.72
CA PRO A 102 4.26 -0.46 -3.69
C PRO A 102 3.84 -0.05 -2.29
N VAL A 103 3.34 1.18 -2.13
CA VAL A 103 2.86 1.69 -0.85
C VAL A 103 1.52 1.03 -0.47
N ARG A 104 0.59 0.84 -1.42
CA ARG A 104 -0.67 0.12 -1.18
C ARG A 104 -0.44 -1.27 -0.59
N ARG A 105 0.56 -2.01 -1.07
CA ARG A 105 0.92 -3.33 -0.51
C ARG A 105 1.31 -3.22 0.97
N LYS A 106 2.10 -2.21 1.34
CA LYS A 106 2.48 -1.97 2.74
C LYS A 106 1.26 -1.59 3.60
N LEU A 107 0.33 -0.82 3.06
CA LEU A 107 -0.92 -0.51 3.75
C LEU A 107 -1.82 -1.76 3.91
N ASP A 108 -1.89 -2.63 2.91
CA ASP A 108 -2.59 -3.91 3.02
C ASP A 108 -1.99 -4.82 4.12
N GLU A 109 -0.67 -4.85 4.23
CA GLU A 109 0.03 -5.58 5.29
C GLU A 109 -0.24 -4.96 6.67
N MET A 110 -0.19 -3.65 6.78
CA MET A 110 -0.52 -2.91 8.00
C MET A 110 -1.95 -3.20 8.46
N LEU A 111 -2.93 -3.15 7.55
CA LEU A 111 -4.32 -3.48 7.84
C LEU A 111 -4.50 -4.91 8.36
N LYS A 112 -3.73 -5.88 7.84
CA LYS A 112 -3.74 -7.26 8.36
C LYS A 112 -3.30 -7.31 9.82
N THR A 113 -2.20 -6.63 10.15
CA THR A 113 -1.68 -6.61 11.53
C THR A 113 -2.63 -5.91 12.52
N TRP A 114 -3.47 -4.98 12.06
CA TRP A 114 -4.48 -4.36 12.91
C TRP A 114 -5.64 -5.28 13.30
N LYS A 115 -5.84 -6.35 12.54
CA LYS A 115 -6.86 -7.39 12.81
C LYS A 115 -6.35 -8.52 13.70
N GLU A 116 -5.10 -8.43 14.12
CA GLU A 116 -4.44 -9.41 14.96
C GLU A 116 -4.04 -8.76 16.30
N PRO A 117 -3.87 -9.56 17.36
CA PRO A 117 -3.29 -9.08 18.61
C PRO A 117 -1.87 -8.55 18.37
N VAL A 118 -1.44 -7.60 19.19
CA VAL A 118 -0.06 -7.12 19.15
C VAL A 118 0.87 -8.26 19.56
N PRO A 119 1.84 -8.66 18.74
CA PRO A 119 2.78 -9.72 19.09
C PRO A 119 3.53 -9.44 20.40
N GLY A 120 3.51 -10.41 21.31
CA GLY A 120 4.12 -10.27 22.63
C GLY A 120 3.25 -9.58 23.68
N SER A 121 2.06 -9.09 23.32
CA SER A 121 1.06 -8.59 24.27
C SER A 121 0.36 -9.76 24.95
N LEU A 122 0.01 -9.56 26.22
CA LEU A 122 -0.87 -10.47 26.97
C LEU A 122 -2.35 -10.30 26.61
N ASP A 123 -2.70 -9.20 25.93
CA ASP A 123 -4.06 -8.95 25.46
C ASP A 123 -4.30 -9.73 24.14
N PRO A 124 -5.25 -10.68 24.12
CA PRO A 124 -5.55 -11.47 22.93
C PRO A 124 -6.42 -10.71 21.91
N ARG A 125 -6.85 -9.49 22.24
CA ARG A 125 -7.72 -8.70 21.36
C ARG A 125 -6.92 -8.09 20.21
N PRO A 126 -7.54 -7.98 19.01
CA PRO A 126 -6.92 -7.29 17.89
C PRO A 126 -6.73 -5.79 18.20
N VAL A 127 -5.80 -5.14 17.50
CA VAL A 127 -5.54 -3.70 17.64
C VAL A 127 -6.82 -2.88 17.39
N PHE A 128 -7.55 -3.25 16.32
CA PHE A 128 -8.88 -2.71 16.03
C PHE A 128 -9.90 -3.83 15.86
N SER A 129 -11.12 -3.57 16.31
CA SER A 129 -12.22 -4.54 16.16
C SER A 129 -12.54 -4.83 14.69
N ALA A 130 -13.16 -5.97 14.42
CA ALA A 130 -13.62 -6.33 13.09
C ALA A 130 -14.63 -5.32 12.53
N ASP A 131 -15.45 -4.70 13.36
CA ASP A 131 -16.42 -3.68 12.93
C ASP A 131 -15.73 -2.40 12.45
N THR A 132 -14.57 -2.06 13.03
CA THR A 132 -13.75 -0.90 12.63
C THR A 132 -13.03 -1.16 11.30
N THR A 133 -12.55 -2.37 11.06
CA THR A 133 -11.74 -2.71 9.87
C THR A 133 -12.55 -3.19 8.67
N ARG A 134 -13.74 -3.79 8.89
CA ARG A 134 -14.62 -4.32 7.84
C ARG A 134 -14.99 -3.34 6.72
N PRO A 135 -15.31 -2.05 7.00
CA PRO A 135 -15.56 -1.07 5.94
C PRO A 135 -14.38 -0.88 5.00
N ILE A 136 -13.15 -0.94 5.52
CA ILE A 136 -11.92 -0.83 4.73
C ILE A 136 -11.77 -2.07 3.85
N ASP A 137 -11.89 -3.28 4.43
CA ASP A 137 -11.82 -4.54 3.67
C ASP A 137 -12.82 -4.56 2.51
N ASN A 138 -14.08 -4.18 2.78
CA ASN A 138 -15.12 -4.12 1.76
C ASN A 138 -14.79 -3.14 0.63
N ALA A 139 -14.25 -1.96 0.96
CA ALA A 139 -13.83 -0.99 -0.05
C ALA A 139 -12.67 -1.51 -0.90
N LEU A 140 -11.68 -2.16 -0.28
CA LEU A 140 -10.53 -2.75 -0.98
C LEU A 140 -10.94 -3.90 -1.90
N ILE A 141 -11.84 -4.79 -1.46
CA ILE A 141 -12.39 -5.88 -2.28
C ILE A 141 -13.11 -5.28 -3.49
N LYS A 142 -14.00 -4.31 -3.28
CA LYS A 142 -14.74 -3.64 -4.36
C LYS A 142 -13.81 -2.98 -5.38
N ALA A 143 -12.78 -2.28 -4.91
CA ALA A 143 -11.81 -1.61 -5.79
C ALA A 143 -11.01 -2.63 -6.62
N ARG A 144 -10.56 -3.75 -6.01
CA ARG A 144 -9.84 -4.82 -6.72
C ARG A 144 -10.72 -5.51 -7.75
N THR A 145 -11.96 -5.82 -7.42
CA THR A 145 -12.92 -6.44 -8.34
C THR A 145 -13.19 -5.53 -9.54
N ALA A 146 -13.41 -4.23 -9.30
CA ALA A 146 -13.63 -3.26 -10.38
C ALA A 146 -12.40 -3.15 -11.30
N ALA A 147 -11.19 -3.14 -10.75
CA ALA A 147 -9.96 -3.09 -11.53
C ALA A 147 -9.78 -4.33 -12.42
N ILE A 148 -10.07 -5.53 -11.90
CA ILE A 148 -10.02 -6.79 -12.67
C ILE A 148 -11.05 -6.76 -13.81
N GLN A 149 -12.28 -6.35 -13.54
CA GLN A 149 -13.33 -6.24 -14.55
C GLN A 149 -12.95 -5.26 -15.67
N GLN A 150 -12.39 -4.10 -15.31
CA GLN A 150 -11.93 -3.10 -16.26
C GLN A 150 -10.81 -3.66 -17.16
N GLN A 151 -9.85 -4.36 -16.59
CA GLN A 151 -8.76 -4.99 -17.32
C GLN A 151 -9.26 -6.05 -18.30
N GLN A 152 -10.22 -6.89 -17.87
CA GLN A 152 -10.85 -7.90 -18.74
C GLN A 152 -11.58 -7.25 -19.92
N GLN A 153 -12.35 -6.17 -19.67
CA GLN A 153 -13.06 -5.44 -20.72
C GLN A 153 -12.09 -4.82 -21.74
N GLN A 154 -10.99 -4.22 -21.26
CA GLN A 154 -9.96 -3.66 -22.15
C GLN A 154 -9.34 -4.75 -23.03
N HIS A 155 -9.02 -5.92 -22.44
CA HIS A 155 -8.46 -7.03 -23.17
C HIS A 155 -9.42 -7.56 -24.27
N LEU A 156 -10.70 -7.71 -23.94
CA LEU A 156 -11.72 -8.12 -24.91
C LEU A 156 -11.89 -7.12 -26.06
N ARG A 157 -11.87 -5.80 -25.76
CA ARG A 157 -11.93 -4.75 -26.79
C ARG A 157 -10.71 -4.81 -27.72
N ALA A 158 -9.51 -4.96 -27.17
CA ALA A 158 -8.28 -5.08 -27.95
C ALA A 158 -8.30 -6.32 -28.88
N GLN A 159 -8.82 -7.45 -28.40
CA GLN A 159 -8.99 -8.64 -29.23
C GLN A 159 -9.99 -8.40 -30.37
N GLN A 160 -11.12 -7.75 -30.11
CA GLN A 160 -12.11 -7.42 -31.14
C GLN A 160 -11.56 -6.48 -32.20
N GLU A 161 -10.78 -5.47 -31.82
CA GLU A 161 -10.12 -4.55 -32.76
C GLU A 161 -9.10 -5.27 -33.64
N THR A 162 -8.34 -6.18 -33.07
CA THR A 162 -7.38 -7.00 -33.82
C THR A 162 -8.09 -7.91 -34.84
N MET A 163 -9.24 -8.48 -34.47
CA MET A 163 -10.05 -9.29 -35.38
C MET A 163 -10.66 -8.44 -36.50
N ARG A 164 -11.17 -7.26 -36.20
CA ARG A 164 -11.69 -6.34 -37.23
C ARG A 164 -10.63 -5.88 -38.22
N SER A 165 -9.42 -5.58 -37.73
CA SER A 165 -8.30 -5.18 -38.61
C SER A 165 -7.85 -6.26 -39.55
N ARG A 166 -7.97 -7.53 -39.17
CA ARG A 166 -7.67 -8.66 -40.05
C ARG A 166 -8.70 -8.90 -41.15
N THR A 167 -9.95 -8.48 -40.93
CA THR A 167 -11.06 -8.68 -41.89
C THR A 167 -11.11 -7.58 -42.98
N ILE A 168 -10.34 -6.50 -42.85
CA ILE A 168 -10.33 -5.35 -43.76
C ILE A 168 -9.09 -5.37 -44.71
N ALA A 169 -8.28 -6.40 -44.68
CA ALA A 169 -7.23 -6.56 -45.70
C ALA A 169 -7.87 -6.88 -47.05
N PRO A 170 -7.77 -6.00 -48.08
CA PRO A 170 -8.31 -6.31 -49.39
C PRO A 170 -7.55 -7.51 -49.96
N PRO A 171 -8.20 -8.43 -50.70
CA PRO A 171 -7.52 -9.49 -51.37
C PRO A 171 -6.56 -8.89 -52.42
N ASN A 172 -5.27 -9.13 -52.26
CA ASN A 172 -4.26 -8.69 -53.19
C ASN A 172 -4.46 -9.39 -54.53
N PRO A 173 -4.81 -8.66 -55.65
CA PRO A 173 -5.10 -9.29 -56.94
C PRO A 173 -3.87 -9.29 -57.83
N GLN A 174 -2.73 -9.82 -57.40
CA GLN A 174 -1.58 -9.98 -58.29
C GLN A 174 -0.70 -11.18 -57.91
N TRP A 175 -1.14 -12.37 -58.28
CA TRP A 175 -0.23 -13.49 -58.59
C TRP A 175 -0.72 -14.20 -59.83
N ARG A 176 -0.47 -13.62 -61.00
CA ARG A 176 -0.44 -14.38 -62.25
C ARG A 176 1.02 -14.53 -62.65
N GLY A 177 1.46 -15.76 -62.62
CA GLY A 177 2.47 -16.32 -63.50
C GLY A 177 3.90 -15.85 -63.31
N THR A 178 4.71 -16.73 -62.72
CA THR A 178 6.13 -16.81 -63.09
C THR A 178 6.55 -18.26 -63.20
N PRO A 179 7.42 -18.57 -64.17
CA PRO A 179 7.85 -19.93 -64.43
C PRO A 179 8.92 -20.40 -63.47
N THR A 180 8.96 -21.67 -63.19
CA THR A 180 9.89 -22.44 -62.38
C THR A 180 11.35 -22.21 -62.82
N PRO A 181 12.28 -21.87 -61.89
CA PRO A 181 13.72 -22.04 -62.19
C PRO A 181 14.23 -23.39 -61.64
N PRO A 182 15.36 -23.88 -62.17
CA PRO A 182 15.84 -25.23 -61.93
C PRO A 182 16.58 -25.44 -60.66
N GLN A 183 16.60 -26.70 -60.19
CA GLN A 183 17.32 -27.17 -59.00
C GLN A 183 18.81 -26.79 -59.01
N ALA A 184 19.28 -26.32 -57.81
CA ALA A 184 20.71 -26.43 -57.49
C ALA A 184 20.87 -26.58 -55.96
N ASN A 185 21.39 -27.72 -55.64
CA ASN A 185 22.32 -28.09 -54.55
C ASN A 185 22.17 -27.48 -53.14
N GLY A 186 22.11 -28.40 -52.21
CA GLY A 186 22.10 -28.31 -50.79
C GLY A 186 23.19 -27.47 -50.14
N GLN A 187 22.76 -26.72 -49.16
CA GLN A 187 23.59 -26.39 -47.99
C GLN A 187 22.71 -26.31 -46.75
N HIS A 188 23.12 -27.11 -45.80
CA HIS A 188 22.53 -27.31 -44.51
C HIS A 188 22.82 -26.08 -43.65
N TYR A 189 21.79 -25.29 -43.29
CA TYR A 189 21.90 -24.25 -42.25
C TYR A 189 21.32 -24.79 -40.95
N PRO A 190 22.03 -24.65 -39.81
CA PRO A 190 21.48 -24.99 -38.50
C PRO A 190 20.40 -24.01 -38.05
N PRO A 191 19.43 -24.45 -37.26
CA PRO A 191 18.34 -23.58 -36.79
C PRO A 191 18.85 -22.56 -35.77
N PRO A 192 18.18 -21.35 -35.69
CA PRO A 192 18.55 -20.32 -34.74
C PRO A 192 18.22 -20.75 -33.31
N PRO A 193 18.99 -20.28 -32.30
CA PRO A 193 18.79 -20.61 -30.90
C PRO A 193 17.49 -20.01 -30.35
N GLN A 194 16.74 -20.81 -29.61
CA GLN A 194 15.56 -20.37 -28.88
C GLN A 194 15.94 -19.49 -27.71
N PRO A 195 15.16 -18.44 -27.37
CA PRO A 195 15.40 -17.64 -26.14
C PRO A 195 15.08 -18.46 -24.89
N GLY A 196 16.09 -18.63 -24.05
CA GLY A 196 15.97 -19.31 -22.77
C GLY A 196 15.02 -18.57 -21.82
N PHE A 197 14.10 -19.30 -21.23
CA PHE A 197 13.31 -18.85 -20.08
C PHE A 197 14.24 -18.60 -18.90
N VAL A 198 14.39 -17.34 -18.49
CA VAL A 198 15.02 -16.98 -17.23
C VAL A 198 13.97 -17.12 -16.13
N GLN A 199 14.12 -18.16 -15.35
CA GLN A 199 13.38 -18.38 -14.10
C GLN A 199 13.92 -17.41 -13.06
N GLN A 200 13.18 -16.33 -12.79
CA GLN A 200 13.50 -15.40 -11.68
C GLN A 200 12.94 -15.97 -10.38
N ASN A 201 13.85 -16.52 -9.59
CA ASN A 201 13.62 -16.98 -8.22
C ASN A 201 13.10 -15.83 -7.33
N GLY A 202 11.89 -16.00 -6.79
CA GLY A 202 11.33 -15.14 -5.76
C GLY A 202 11.95 -15.44 -4.39
N GLN A 203 12.91 -14.63 -3.98
CA GLN A 203 13.35 -14.54 -2.58
C GLN A 203 13.63 -13.07 -2.29
N ASN A 204 12.66 -12.36 -1.72
CA ASN A 204 12.85 -11.18 -0.88
C ASN A 204 11.52 -10.57 -0.41
N ALA A 205 10.75 -11.31 0.37
CA ALA A 205 9.54 -10.77 1.00
C ALA A 205 9.45 -10.99 2.52
N GLN A 206 10.52 -11.48 3.17
CA GLN A 206 10.44 -11.82 4.61
C GLN A 206 11.18 -10.88 5.56
N PHE A 207 11.82 -9.80 5.11
CA PHE A 207 12.72 -9.02 5.97
C PHE A 207 12.16 -7.74 6.61
N GLN A 208 10.95 -7.32 6.32
CA GLN A 208 10.49 -6.00 6.81
C GLN A 208 9.47 -6.00 7.96
N VAL A 209 8.83 -7.11 8.28
CA VAL A 209 7.83 -7.16 9.37
C VAL A 209 8.47 -7.33 10.76
N ARG A 210 9.70 -7.80 10.82
CA ARG A 210 10.39 -8.12 12.09
C ARG A 210 11.02 -6.92 12.80
N TYR A 211 11.06 -5.74 12.19
CA TYR A 211 11.88 -4.61 12.67
C TYR A 211 11.20 -3.67 13.67
N ILE A 212 9.88 -3.71 13.82
CA ILE A 212 9.16 -2.76 14.70
C ILE A 212 9.07 -3.28 16.15
N TYR A 213 9.25 -4.59 16.38
CA TYR A 213 9.06 -5.22 17.69
C TYR A 213 10.30 -5.32 18.56
N SER A 214 11.49 -4.89 18.09
CA SER A 214 12.75 -5.06 18.82
C SER A 214 13.13 -3.89 19.75
N ILE A 215 12.25 -2.90 19.97
CA ILE A 215 12.57 -1.71 20.79
C ILE A 215 12.50 -1.98 22.31
N HIS A 216 11.99 -3.14 22.75
CA HIS A 216 11.68 -3.38 24.18
C HIS A 216 12.49 -4.52 24.84
N LYS A 217 13.71 -4.83 24.40
CA LYS A 217 14.52 -5.85 25.10
C LYS A 217 15.81 -5.36 25.76
N ASP A 218 16.13 -4.08 25.66
CA ASP A 218 17.33 -3.54 26.30
C ASP A 218 16.97 -2.25 27.09
N TYR A 219 16.24 -2.43 28.20
CA TYR A 219 16.26 -1.59 29.43
C TYR A 219 15.77 -2.44 30.59
#